data_528f522526d51a3094bc457bbf235e07
#
_entry.id   528f522526d51a3094bc457bbf235e07
#
_cell.length_a   1.000
_cell.length_b   1.000
_cell.length_c   1.000
_cell.angle_alpha   90.00
_cell.angle_beta   90.00
_cell.angle_gamma   90.00
#
_symmetry.space_group_name_H-M   'P 1'
#
loop_
_entity.id
_entity.type
_entity.pdbx_description
1 polymer ?
#
loop_
_entity_poly.entity_id
_entity_poly.type
_entity_poly.pdbx_seq_one_letter_code
_entity_poly.pdbx_strand_id
1 'polypeptide(L)'
;IRDFEERLHVDFARGEIPGFVHLYAGEEATAVGIMMHLHDRDRIASTHRGHGHCIAKGVDVKAMMAEIYGKATGCCAGKGGSMHIADLSLGMMGANGILGAGAPLVCGAALAAQKLGHDGVGITFFGDGASNQGTVLESMNLAAIWNLPVIFVVENNGYAESTSVDYATASDSYVDRATGFGMPGITVDGLDFFAVHEAAGEVIRRAREGAGPTLLECKNV
;
A
#
# COMPACT_ATOMS: atom_id res chain seq x y z
N ILE A 1 -2.77 12.23 -9.54
CA ILE A 1 -2.97 10.76 -9.67
C ILE A 1 -3.98 10.50 -10.79
N ARG A 2 -5.22 10.99 -10.70
CA ARG A 2 -6.28 10.70 -11.66
C ARG A 2 -5.86 11.01 -13.11
N ASP A 3 -5.33 12.17 -13.41
CA ASP A 3 -4.90 12.54 -14.77
C ASP A 3 -3.81 11.60 -15.31
N PHE A 4 -2.91 11.11 -14.42
CA PHE A 4 -1.89 10.14 -14.79
C PHE A 4 -2.52 8.80 -15.18
N GLU A 5 -3.46 8.30 -14.39
CA GLU A 5 -4.12 7.02 -14.63
C GLU A 5 -5.01 7.06 -15.89
N GLU A 6 -5.74 8.15 -16.11
CA GLU A 6 -6.55 8.34 -17.32
C GLU A 6 -5.68 8.40 -18.57
N ARG A 7 -4.54 9.08 -18.50
CA ARG A 7 -3.58 9.10 -19.61
C ARG A 7 -3.01 7.71 -19.86
N LEU A 8 -2.63 7.00 -18.80
CA LEU A 8 -2.10 5.65 -18.88
C LEU A 8 -3.10 4.67 -19.49
N HIS A 9 -4.38 4.79 -19.14
CA HIS A 9 -5.47 4.01 -19.73
C HIS A 9 -5.53 4.18 -21.25
N VAL A 10 -5.47 5.43 -21.72
CA VAL A 10 -5.52 5.75 -23.17
C VAL A 10 -4.32 5.16 -23.91
N ASP A 11 -3.11 5.31 -23.35
CA ASP A 11 -1.88 4.84 -23.99
C ASP A 11 -1.79 3.30 -23.97
N PHE A 12 -2.27 2.67 -22.91
CA PHE A 12 -2.39 1.20 -22.84
C PHE A 12 -3.38 0.66 -23.88
N ALA A 13 -4.55 1.29 -24.01
CA ALA A 13 -5.56 0.90 -25.00
C ALA A 13 -5.07 1.02 -26.45
N ARG A 14 -4.07 1.88 -26.70
CA ARG A 14 -3.40 2.02 -28.00
C ARG A 14 -2.31 0.98 -28.25
N GLY A 15 -2.00 0.14 -27.27
CA GLY A 15 -0.93 -0.84 -27.35
C GLY A 15 0.49 -0.26 -27.24
N GLU A 16 0.62 0.96 -26.71
CA GLU A 16 1.92 1.63 -26.56
C GLU A 16 2.69 1.16 -25.32
N ILE A 17 2.00 0.54 -24.36
CA ILE A 17 2.54 0.10 -23.08
C ILE A 17 2.59 -1.41 -23.03
N PRO A 18 3.75 -2.02 -22.74
CA PRO A 18 3.89 -3.46 -22.63
C PRO A 18 3.37 -4.01 -21.31
N GLY A 19 2.97 -5.27 -21.30
CA GLY A 19 2.58 -6.00 -20.10
C GLY A 19 1.14 -5.74 -19.68
N PHE A 20 0.91 -5.72 -18.35
CA PHE A 20 -0.39 -5.48 -17.76
C PHE A 20 -0.37 -4.19 -16.94
N VAL A 21 -1.50 -3.48 -16.97
CA VAL A 21 -1.70 -2.24 -16.22
C VAL A 21 -2.93 -2.37 -15.34
N HIS A 22 -2.79 -2.00 -14.08
CA HIS A 22 -3.88 -1.90 -13.11
C HIS A 22 -3.94 -0.45 -12.61
N LEU A 23 -5.04 0.23 -12.92
CA LEU A 23 -5.21 1.64 -12.59
C LEU A 23 -5.56 1.83 -11.10
N TYR A 24 -5.07 2.90 -10.52
CA TYR A 24 -5.40 3.34 -9.15
C TYR A 24 -6.58 4.33 -9.13
N ALA A 25 -7.20 4.55 -10.28
CA ALA A 25 -8.35 5.45 -10.39
C ALA A 25 -9.53 4.98 -9.53
N GLY A 26 -9.98 5.85 -8.64
CA GLY A 26 -11.04 5.57 -7.66
C GLY A 26 -10.55 5.37 -6.24
N GLU A 27 -9.24 5.17 -6.02
CA GLU A 27 -8.66 4.91 -4.69
C GLU A 27 -7.74 6.06 -4.21
N GLU A 28 -7.72 7.21 -4.91
CA GLU A 28 -6.77 8.30 -4.70
C GLU A 28 -6.81 8.89 -3.29
N ALA A 29 -8.02 8.93 -2.69
CA ALA A 29 -8.21 9.47 -1.35
C ALA A 29 -7.43 8.65 -0.30
N THR A 30 -7.42 7.32 -0.44
CA THR A 30 -6.65 6.41 0.41
C THR A 30 -5.15 6.71 0.33
N ALA A 31 -4.58 6.76 -0.88
CA ALA A 31 -3.16 7.03 -1.03
C ALA A 31 -2.76 8.38 -0.46
N VAL A 32 -3.46 9.45 -0.86
CA VAL A 32 -3.10 10.83 -0.48
C VAL A 32 -3.32 11.03 1.02
N GLY A 33 -4.45 10.60 1.57
CA GLY A 33 -4.78 10.74 2.99
C GLY A 33 -3.72 10.14 3.91
N ILE A 34 -3.19 8.97 3.55
CA ILE A 34 -2.14 8.30 4.32
C ILE A 34 -0.77 8.98 4.11
N MET A 35 -0.38 9.25 2.85
CA MET A 35 0.97 9.75 2.54
C MET A 35 1.26 11.13 3.12
N MET A 36 0.24 11.96 3.36
CA MET A 36 0.40 13.28 3.97
C MET A 36 0.96 13.26 5.40
N HIS A 37 0.90 12.11 6.09
CA HIS A 37 1.46 11.92 7.43
C HIS A 37 2.87 11.32 7.43
N LEU A 38 3.41 10.97 6.25
CA LEU A 38 4.67 10.27 6.16
C LEU A 38 5.86 11.22 6.05
N HIS A 39 6.96 10.77 6.62
CA HIS A 39 8.26 11.42 6.60
C HIS A 39 9.25 10.63 5.72
N ASP A 40 10.43 11.18 5.49
CA ASP A 40 11.49 10.56 4.68
C ASP A 40 11.99 9.21 5.25
N ARG A 41 11.84 9.01 6.56
CA ARG A 41 12.24 7.77 7.24
C ARG A 41 11.24 6.63 7.11
N ASP A 42 10.01 6.94 6.68
CA ASP A 42 8.96 5.95 6.56
C ASP A 42 9.11 5.13 5.29
N ARG A 43 8.78 3.86 5.41
CA ARG A 43 8.89 2.90 4.33
C ARG A 43 7.52 2.37 3.94
N ILE A 44 7.24 2.35 2.66
CA ILE A 44 6.00 1.79 2.13
C ILE A 44 6.27 0.65 1.15
N ALA A 45 5.39 -0.33 1.14
CA ALA A 45 5.31 -1.35 0.11
C ALA A 45 3.90 -1.40 -0.46
N SER A 46 3.80 -1.48 -1.77
CA SER A 46 2.54 -1.38 -2.50
C SER A 46 2.25 -2.65 -3.31
N THR A 47 1.19 -2.61 -4.08
CA THR A 47 0.62 -3.71 -4.86
C THR A 47 0.91 -3.52 -6.36
N HIS A 48 0.31 -4.39 -7.19
CA HIS A 48 0.25 -4.25 -8.64
C HIS A 48 -0.48 -2.98 -9.12
N ARG A 49 -1.30 -2.37 -8.25
CA ARG A 49 -2.04 -1.11 -8.46
C ARG A 49 -1.33 0.05 -7.73
N GLY A 50 0.01 0.15 -7.92
CA GLY A 50 0.87 0.98 -7.07
C GLY A 50 1.09 2.42 -7.52
N HIS A 51 0.53 2.86 -8.66
CA HIS A 51 0.84 4.18 -9.23
C HIS A 51 0.46 5.32 -8.30
N GLY A 52 -0.74 5.26 -7.71
CA GLY A 52 -1.22 6.27 -6.77
C GLY A 52 -0.30 6.40 -5.54
N HIS A 53 0.12 5.27 -4.98
CA HIS A 53 1.06 5.24 -3.85
C HIS A 53 2.43 5.83 -4.23
N CYS A 54 2.95 5.49 -5.41
CA CYS A 54 4.22 6.02 -5.90
C CYS A 54 4.16 7.55 -6.06
N ILE A 55 3.11 8.05 -6.70
CA ILE A 55 2.90 9.50 -6.92
C ILE A 55 2.74 10.21 -5.58
N ALA A 56 1.90 9.71 -4.70
CA ALA A 56 1.65 10.30 -3.39
C ALA A 56 2.90 10.28 -2.48
N LYS A 57 3.79 9.27 -2.65
CA LYS A 57 5.08 9.19 -1.94
C LYS A 57 6.15 10.12 -2.54
N GLY A 58 5.90 10.69 -3.73
CA GLY A 58 6.79 11.67 -4.36
C GLY A 58 7.69 11.12 -5.47
N VAL A 59 7.41 9.92 -5.99
CA VAL A 59 8.15 9.38 -7.14
C VAL A 59 7.95 10.30 -8.36
N ASP A 60 9.02 10.61 -9.06
CA ASP A 60 8.97 11.49 -10.23
C ASP A 60 8.06 10.91 -11.33
N VAL A 61 7.01 11.65 -11.66
CA VAL A 61 5.95 11.21 -12.58
C VAL A 61 6.49 10.92 -13.99
N LYS A 62 7.51 11.68 -14.43
CA LYS A 62 8.11 11.45 -15.76
C LYS A 62 8.96 10.19 -15.77
N ALA A 63 9.77 9.99 -14.73
CA ALA A 63 10.55 8.76 -14.58
C ALA A 63 9.65 7.55 -14.42
N MET A 64 8.52 7.67 -13.71
CA MET A 64 7.53 6.63 -13.56
C MET A 64 6.84 6.28 -14.88
N MET A 65 6.42 7.28 -15.65
CA MET A 65 5.85 7.05 -16.98
C MET A 65 6.88 6.39 -17.92
N ALA A 66 8.14 6.85 -17.90
CA ALA A 66 9.21 6.23 -18.67
C ALA A 66 9.43 4.76 -18.29
N GLU A 67 9.32 4.43 -16.99
CA GLU A 67 9.39 3.06 -16.48
C GLU A 67 8.29 2.19 -17.06
N ILE A 68 7.05 2.67 -17.02
CA ILE A 68 5.87 1.95 -17.54
C ILE A 68 5.99 1.68 -19.03
N TYR A 69 6.60 2.61 -19.78
CA TYR A 69 6.92 2.42 -21.19
C TYR A 69 8.17 1.55 -21.47
N GLY A 70 8.79 0.98 -20.42
CA GLY A 70 9.99 0.14 -20.55
C GLY A 70 11.24 0.89 -21.01
N LYS A 71 11.35 2.19 -20.72
CA LYS A 71 12.49 3.02 -21.11
C LYS A 71 13.62 2.96 -20.09
N ALA A 72 14.86 3.01 -20.58
CA ALA A 72 16.05 3.04 -19.71
C ALA A 72 16.12 4.27 -18.79
N THR A 73 15.38 5.33 -19.11
CA THR A 73 15.25 6.55 -18.28
C THR A 73 14.19 6.43 -17.19
N GLY A 74 13.52 5.28 -17.08
CA GLY A 74 12.58 4.99 -16.02
C GLY A 74 13.25 4.85 -14.65
N CYS A 75 12.48 5.01 -13.57
CA CYS A 75 12.99 4.96 -12.19
C CYS A 75 13.61 3.60 -11.81
N CYS A 76 13.23 2.51 -12.50
CA CYS A 76 13.81 1.17 -12.38
C CYS A 76 14.54 0.74 -13.68
N ALA A 77 14.99 1.70 -14.49
CA ALA A 77 15.69 1.49 -15.78
C ALA A 77 14.86 0.65 -16.78
N GLY A 78 13.54 0.78 -16.75
CA GLY A 78 12.62 0.10 -17.65
C GLY A 78 12.40 -1.39 -17.37
N LYS A 79 12.81 -1.88 -16.22
CA LYS A 79 12.73 -3.31 -15.85
C LYS A 79 11.53 -3.67 -15.02
N GLY A 80 10.98 -2.72 -14.26
CA GLY A 80 9.84 -2.93 -13.36
C GLY A 80 8.50 -2.84 -14.07
N GLY A 81 8.36 -1.94 -15.04
CA GLY A 81 7.10 -1.65 -15.68
C GLY A 81 6.05 -1.12 -14.68
N SER A 82 4.76 -1.27 -15.03
CA SER A 82 3.64 -0.77 -14.23
C SER A 82 3.59 -1.33 -12.81
N MET A 83 3.87 -2.62 -12.63
CA MET A 83 3.60 -3.34 -11.37
C MET A 83 4.80 -3.43 -10.41
N HIS A 84 5.98 -2.92 -10.76
CA HIS A 84 7.19 -3.10 -9.95
C HIS A 84 8.02 -1.80 -9.85
N ILE A 85 7.33 -0.68 -9.70
CA ILE A 85 7.96 0.62 -9.49
C ILE A 85 8.54 0.68 -8.08
N ALA A 86 9.79 1.10 -7.95
CA ALA A 86 10.46 1.27 -6.67
C ALA A 86 11.32 2.54 -6.67
N ASP A 87 11.40 3.19 -5.52
CA ASP A 87 12.35 4.28 -5.25
C ASP A 87 12.73 4.26 -3.77
N LEU A 88 13.84 3.58 -3.49
CA LEU A 88 14.31 3.41 -2.12
C LEU A 88 14.77 4.73 -1.48
N SER A 89 15.15 5.72 -2.27
CA SER A 89 15.57 7.03 -1.77
C SER A 89 14.41 7.78 -1.13
N LEU A 90 13.20 7.58 -1.66
CA LEU A 90 11.95 8.12 -1.13
C LEU A 90 11.26 7.20 -0.11
N GLY A 91 11.81 6.01 0.14
CA GLY A 91 11.18 5.02 1.01
C GLY A 91 10.07 4.21 0.34
N MET A 92 9.91 4.30 -0.98
CA MET A 92 9.06 3.40 -1.76
C MET A 92 9.82 2.09 -2.02
N MET A 93 9.56 1.08 -1.21
CA MET A 93 10.27 -0.21 -1.24
C MET A 93 9.90 -1.05 -2.47
N GLY A 94 8.75 -0.80 -3.05
CA GLY A 94 8.33 -1.37 -4.31
C GLY A 94 6.83 -1.60 -4.39
N ALA A 95 6.29 -1.36 -5.59
CA ALA A 95 5.07 -2.00 -6.07
C ALA A 95 5.39 -3.48 -6.35
N ASN A 96 4.42 -4.37 -6.18
CA ASN A 96 4.68 -5.80 -6.33
C ASN A 96 3.48 -6.53 -6.92
N GLY A 97 3.71 -7.29 -7.98
CA GLY A 97 2.72 -8.19 -8.56
C GLY A 97 2.42 -9.42 -7.70
N ILE A 98 3.30 -9.77 -6.75
CA ILE A 98 3.04 -10.80 -5.74
C ILE A 98 2.32 -10.13 -4.57
N LEU A 99 0.99 -10.19 -4.60
CA LEU A 99 0.15 -9.48 -3.63
C LEU A 99 0.31 -10.05 -2.22
N GLY A 100 0.41 -9.18 -1.23
CA GLY A 100 0.70 -9.54 0.16
C GLY A 100 2.20 -9.64 0.50
N ALA A 101 3.11 -9.74 -0.49
CA ALA A 101 4.54 -9.81 -0.25
C ALA A 101 5.14 -8.52 0.35
N GLY A 102 4.44 -7.41 0.26
CA GLY A 102 4.83 -6.15 0.90
C GLY A 102 4.84 -6.22 2.43
N ALA A 103 3.96 -7.04 3.02
CA ALA A 103 3.80 -7.11 4.46
C ALA A 103 5.09 -7.53 5.22
N PRO A 104 5.78 -8.64 4.88
CA PRO A 104 7.03 -8.98 5.55
C PRO A 104 8.16 -7.98 5.26
N LEU A 105 8.16 -7.33 4.09
CA LEU A 105 9.16 -6.30 3.76
C LEU A 105 9.06 -5.10 4.71
N VAL A 106 7.86 -4.58 4.92
CA VAL A 106 7.68 -3.45 5.85
C VAL A 106 7.89 -3.84 7.30
N CYS A 107 7.58 -5.08 7.69
CA CYS A 107 7.95 -5.59 9.03
C CYS A 107 9.45 -5.54 9.23
N GLY A 108 10.24 -5.94 8.21
CA GLY A 108 11.70 -5.82 8.25
C GLY A 108 12.17 -4.37 8.36
N ALA A 109 11.57 -3.46 7.59
CA ALA A 109 11.88 -2.03 7.66
C ALA A 109 11.54 -1.41 9.03
N ALA A 110 10.38 -1.75 9.58
CA ALA A 110 9.93 -1.30 10.91
C ALA A 110 10.84 -1.86 12.02
N LEU A 111 11.25 -3.13 11.92
CA LEU A 111 12.23 -3.70 12.84
C LEU A 111 13.57 -2.96 12.76
N ALA A 112 14.03 -2.63 11.55
CA ALA A 112 15.26 -1.85 11.37
C ALA A 112 15.13 -0.46 12.02
N ALA A 113 14.01 0.24 11.83
CA ALA A 113 13.72 1.53 12.47
C ALA A 113 13.82 1.42 13.99
N GLN A 114 13.18 0.42 14.56
CA GLN A 114 13.17 0.16 16.00
C GLN A 114 14.58 -0.15 16.54
N LYS A 115 15.37 -0.97 15.83
CA LYS A 115 16.74 -1.32 16.21
C LYS A 115 17.72 -0.17 16.07
N LEU A 116 17.51 0.71 15.11
CA LEU A 116 18.30 1.92 14.89
C LEU A 116 17.87 3.10 15.77
N GLY A 117 16.79 2.95 16.54
CA GLY A 117 16.32 3.94 17.49
C GLY A 117 15.71 5.19 16.86
N HIS A 118 15.04 5.07 15.73
CA HIS A 118 14.29 6.16 15.12
C HIS A 118 12.80 5.85 14.96
N ASP A 119 12.01 6.88 14.74
CA ASP A 119 10.54 6.88 14.75
C ASP A 119 9.89 6.50 13.41
N GLY A 120 10.66 5.95 12.47
CA GLY A 120 10.16 5.54 11.16
C GLY A 120 9.12 4.42 11.27
N VAL A 121 8.07 4.50 10.47
CA VAL A 121 7.02 3.49 10.38
C VAL A 121 7.08 2.73 9.07
N GLY A 122 6.57 1.50 9.07
CA GLY A 122 6.35 0.71 7.88
C GLY A 122 4.87 0.67 7.51
N ILE A 123 4.54 0.89 6.24
CA ILE A 123 3.15 0.81 5.76
C ILE A 123 3.10 -0.13 4.57
N THR A 124 2.22 -1.12 4.64
CA THR A 124 1.95 -2.02 3.52
C THR A 124 0.52 -1.87 3.05
N PHE A 125 0.36 -1.77 1.74
CA PHE A 125 -0.94 -1.76 1.09
C PHE A 125 -1.21 -3.13 0.47
N PHE A 126 -2.44 -3.60 0.57
CA PHE A 126 -2.90 -4.81 -0.09
C PHE A 126 -4.42 -4.80 -0.22
N GLY A 127 -4.93 -5.45 -1.26
CA GLY A 127 -6.38 -5.55 -1.47
C GLY A 127 -7.05 -6.62 -0.61
N ASP A 128 -8.36 -6.63 -0.66
CA ASP A 128 -9.24 -7.61 0.00
C ASP A 128 -8.83 -9.06 -0.30
N GLY A 129 -8.56 -9.40 -1.56
CA GLY A 129 -8.11 -10.75 -1.94
C GLY A 129 -6.76 -11.13 -1.34
N ALA A 130 -5.78 -10.22 -1.37
CA ALA A 130 -4.44 -10.45 -0.83
C ALA A 130 -4.45 -10.58 0.70
N SER A 131 -5.46 -10.05 1.38
CA SER A 131 -5.63 -10.22 2.83
C SER A 131 -5.76 -11.69 3.25
N ASN A 132 -6.08 -12.60 2.32
CA ASN A 132 -6.16 -14.05 2.54
C ASN A 132 -4.81 -14.77 2.36
N GLN A 133 -3.75 -14.06 1.96
CA GLN A 133 -2.42 -14.65 1.82
C GLN A 133 -1.79 -14.96 3.18
N GLY A 134 -1.20 -16.15 3.32
CA GLY A 134 -0.52 -16.57 4.55
C GLY A 134 0.55 -15.56 5.00
N THR A 135 1.32 -15.00 4.04
CA THR A 135 2.35 -14.01 4.33
C THR A 135 1.84 -12.73 5.00
N VAL A 136 0.61 -12.30 4.69
CA VAL A 136 -0.04 -11.16 5.35
C VAL A 136 -0.37 -11.52 6.80
N LEU A 137 -1.02 -12.67 7.02
CA LEU A 137 -1.44 -13.12 8.34
C LEU A 137 -0.24 -13.38 9.27
N GLU A 138 0.80 -14.03 8.75
CA GLU A 138 2.05 -14.27 9.46
C GLU A 138 2.75 -12.94 9.84
N SER A 139 2.76 -11.97 8.92
CA SER A 139 3.33 -10.64 9.16
C SER A 139 2.56 -9.86 10.22
N MET A 140 1.23 -9.93 10.22
CA MET A 140 0.39 -9.31 11.25
C MET A 140 0.69 -9.89 12.63
N ASN A 141 0.76 -11.22 12.74
CA ASN A 141 1.13 -11.90 13.99
C ASN A 141 2.54 -11.50 14.45
N LEU A 142 3.52 -11.51 13.55
CA LEU A 142 4.90 -11.12 13.84
C LEU A 142 5.01 -9.68 14.33
N ALA A 143 4.33 -8.75 13.62
CA ALA A 143 4.33 -7.35 13.99
C ALA A 143 3.70 -7.12 15.37
N ALA A 144 2.64 -7.85 15.71
CA ALA A 144 2.01 -7.78 17.02
C ALA A 144 2.95 -8.30 18.14
N ILE A 145 3.59 -9.48 17.95
CA ILE A 145 4.51 -10.07 18.91
C ILE A 145 5.71 -9.16 19.20
N TRP A 146 6.26 -8.54 18.15
CA TRP A 146 7.44 -7.68 18.27
C TRP A 146 7.11 -6.22 18.50
N ASN A 147 5.83 -5.88 18.60
CA ASN A 147 5.34 -4.51 18.77
C ASN A 147 5.93 -3.55 17.74
N LEU A 148 5.92 -3.97 16.46
CA LEU A 148 6.52 -3.21 15.37
C LEU A 148 5.65 -1.99 14.98
N PRO A 149 6.25 -0.86 14.62
CA PRO A 149 5.54 0.30 14.11
C PRO A 149 5.09 0.08 12.65
N VAL A 150 4.08 -0.78 12.45
CA VAL A 150 3.56 -1.16 11.14
C VAL A 150 2.08 -0.81 11.02
N ILE A 151 1.71 -0.24 9.89
CA ILE A 151 0.32 -0.06 9.50
C ILE A 151 0.01 -1.01 8.32
N PHE A 152 -0.96 -1.89 8.51
CA PHE A 152 -1.48 -2.78 7.48
C PHE A 152 -2.72 -2.11 6.88
N VAL A 153 -2.63 -1.66 5.63
CA VAL A 153 -3.74 -0.98 4.94
C VAL A 153 -4.41 -1.96 3.99
N VAL A 154 -5.69 -2.22 4.24
CA VAL A 154 -6.54 -3.00 3.33
C VAL A 154 -7.30 -2.03 2.43
N GLU A 155 -7.02 -2.03 1.15
CA GLU A 155 -7.81 -1.35 0.12
C GLU A 155 -8.91 -2.30 -0.32
N ASN A 156 -10.06 -2.18 0.34
CA ASN A 156 -11.21 -3.05 0.11
C ASN A 156 -12.10 -2.44 -0.98
N ASN A 157 -11.89 -2.86 -2.22
CA ASN A 157 -12.68 -2.45 -3.38
C ASN A 157 -13.74 -3.50 -3.79
N GLY A 158 -13.98 -4.49 -2.93
CA GLY A 158 -15.04 -5.48 -3.08
C GLY A 158 -14.69 -6.68 -3.96
N TYR A 159 -13.61 -6.62 -4.74
CA TYR A 159 -13.25 -7.67 -5.69
C TYR A 159 -11.76 -7.92 -5.79
N ALA A 160 -11.37 -9.19 -5.72
CA ALA A 160 -10.06 -9.67 -6.14
C ALA A 160 -10.19 -10.25 -7.56
N GLU A 161 -9.92 -9.43 -8.58
CA GLU A 161 -10.19 -9.72 -9.98
C GLU A 161 -11.68 -10.07 -10.20
N SER A 162 -12.02 -11.33 -10.36
CA SER A 162 -13.42 -11.80 -10.56
C SER A 162 -14.06 -12.38 -9.29
N THR A 163 -13.35 -12.40 -8.16
CA THR A 163 -13.80 -12.99 -6.91
C THR A 163 -14.30 -11.91 -5.95
N SER A 164 -15.57 -11.95 -5.59
CA SER A 164 -16.15 -11.00 -4.62
C SER A 164 -15.65 -11.29 -3.21
N VAL A 165 -15.61 -10.24 -2.38
CA VAL A 165 -15.29 -10.33 -0.95
C VAL A 165 -16.26 -11.28 -0.23
N ASP A 166 -17.54 -11.23 -0.51
CA ASP A 166 -18.57 -12.07 0.11
C ASP A 166 -18.33 -13.57 -0.12
N TYR A 167 -17.71 -13.93 -1.23
CA TYR A 167 -17.34 -15.32 -1.52
C TYR A 167 -16.04 -15.73 -0.83
N ALA A 168 -15.08 -14.82 -0.71
CA ALA A 168 -13.71 -15.11 -0.29
C ALA A 168 -13.44 -14.87 1.21
N THR A 169 -14.31 -14.12 1.90
CA THR A 169 -14.08 -13.70 3.28
C THR A 169 -15.33 -13.96 4.13
N ALA A 170 -15.15 -14.68 5.23
CA ALA A 170 -16.23 -15.09 6.10
C ALA A 170 -16.68 -14.01 7.10
N SER A 171 -15.85 -13.00 7.36
CA SER A 171 -16.19 -11.90 8.27
C SER A 171 -16.59 -10.64 7.47
N ASP A 172 -17.46 -9.82 8.06
CA ASP A 172 -17.97 -8.60 7.44
C ASP A 172 -16.94 -7.45 7.41
N SER A 173 -15.84 -7.61 8.14
CA SER A 173 -14.76 -6.61 8.23
C SER A 173 -13.40 -7.26 8.44
N TYR A 174 -12.38 -6.68 7.83
CA TYR A 174 -10.99 -7.08 8.05
C TYR A 174 -10.47 -6.69 9.43
N VAL A 175 -11.14 -5.76 10.12
CA VAL A 175 -10.84 -5.41 11.53
C VAL A 175 -10.96 -6.62 12.46
N ASP A 176 -11.86 -7.54 12.18
CA ASP A 176 -11.99 -8.78 12.98
C ASP A 176 -10.71 -9.61 12.98
N ARG A 177 -9.98 -9.61 11.85
CA ARG A 177 -8.68 -10.28 11.76
C ARG A 177 -7.62 -9.63 12.63
N ALA A 178 -7.60 -8.28 12.66
CA ALA A 178 -6.69 -7.54 13.54
C ALA A 178 -6.92 -7.92 15.01
N THR A 179 -8.17 -8.01 15.42
CA THR A 179 -8.55 -8.45 16.78
C THR A 179 -8.01 -9.85 17.07
N GLY A 180 -8.07 -10.77 16.09
CA GLY A 180 -7.52 -12.13 16.23
C GLY A 180 -6.00 -12.18 16.48
N PHE A 181 -5.26 -11.15 16.08
CA PHE A 181 -3.82 -10.99 16.33
C PHE A 181 -3.50 -10.04 17.48
N GLY A 182 -4.51 -9.58 18.23
CA GLY A 182 -4.32 -8.70 19.37
C GLY A 182 -3.90 -7.27 19.01
N MET A 183 -4.14 -6.83 17.78
CA MET A 183 -3.90 -5.46 17.34
C MET A 183 -5.21 -4.72 17.09
N PRO A 184 -5.25 -3.38 17.23
CA PRO A 184 -6.42 -2.58 16.84
C PRO A 184 -6.63 -2.57 15.34
N GLY A 185 -7.89 -2.39 14.95
CA GLY A 185 -8.29 -2.16 13.57
C GLY A 185 -9.28 -1.01 13.49
N ILE A 186 -9.23 -0.27 12.39
CA ILE A 186 -10.13 0.85 12.09
C ILE A 186 -10.64 0.66 10.67
N THR A 187 -11.94 0.87 10.44
CA THR A 187 -12.55 0.90 9.12
C THR A 187 -12.99 2.33 8.80
N VAL A 188 -12.66 2.80 7.60
CA VAL A 188 -13.06 4.11 7.09
C VAL A 188 -13.62 4.02 5.68
N ASP A 189 -14.38 5.04 5.29
CA ASP A 189 -14.70 5.27 3.87
C ASP A 189 -13.41 5.68 3.13
N GLY A 190 -12.91 4.81 2.28
CA GLY A 190 -11.67 5.01 1.52
C GLY A 190 -11.82 6.03 0.38
N LEU A 191 -13.05 6.46 0.07
CA LEU A 191 -13.33 7.51 -0.91
C LEU A 191 -13.39 8.91 -0.26
N ASP A 192 -13.56 8.97 1.06
CA ASP A 192 -13.51 10.22 1.82
C ASP A 192 -12.08 10.53 2.28
N PHE A 193 -11.45 11.49 1.59
CA PHE A 193 -10.10 11.94 1.92
C PHE A 193 -9.95 12.36 3.39
N PHE A 194 -10.91 13.09 3.96
CA PHE A 194 -10.81 13.59 5.33
C PHE A 194 -10.91 12.46 6.35
N ALA A 195 -11.80 11.49 6.12
CA ALA A 195 -11.91 10.31 6.98
C ALA A 195 -10.62 9.48 6.96
N VAL A 196 -10.06 9.24 5.77
CA VAL A 196 -8.76 8.54 5.63
C VAL A 196 -7.64 9.32 6.31
N HIS A 197 -7.56 10.64 6.06
CA HIS A 197 -6.51 11.49 6.64
C HIS A 197 -6.54 11.47 8.17
N GLU A 198 -7.71 11.63 8.78
CA GLU A 198 -7.86 11.61 10.23
C GLU A 198 -7.44 10.25 10.83
N ALA A 199 -7.97 9.16 10.31
CA ALA A 199 -7.63 7.81 10.77
C ALA A 199 -6.15 7.49 10.56
N ALA A 200 -5.57 7.86 9.40
CA ALA A 200 -4.15 7.67 9.11
C ALA A 200 -3.26 8.43 10.12
N GLY A 201 -3.62 9.67 10.43
CA GLY A 201 -2.90 10.46 11.43
C GLY A 201 -2.88 9.79 12.80
N GLU A 202 -3.99 9.23 13.23
CA GLU A 202 -4.09 8.50 14.50
C GLU A 202 -3.22 7.24 14.52
N VAL A 203 -3.37 6.35 13.51
CA VAL A 203 -2.67 5.06 13.49
C VAL A 203 -1.15 5.23 13.32
N ILE A 204 -0.72 6.21 12.52
CA ILE A 204 0.70 6.53 12.31
C ILE A 204 1.31 7.11 13.58
N ARG A 205 0.63 8.06 14.24
CA ARG A 205 1.07 8.61 15.52
C ARG A 205 1.21 7.50 16.57
N ARG A 206 0.20 6.64 16.68
CA ARG A 206 0.21 5.48 17.60
C ARG A 206 1.41 4.58 17.35
N ALA A 207 1.71 4.26 16.09
CA ALA A 207 2.86 3.43 15.74
C ALA A 207 4.20 4.10 16.11
N ARG A 208 4.35 5.42 15.85
CA ARG A 208 5.55 6.20 16.21
C ARG A 208 5.77 6.26 17.73
N GLU A 209 4.70 6.30 18.50
CA GLU A 209 4.74 6.29 19.98
C GLU A 209 5.04 4.90 20.56
N GLY A 210 5.29 3.91 19.71
CA GLY A 210 5.64 2.55 20.15
C GLY A 210 4.45 1.71 20.64
N ALA A 211 3.23 2.09 20.26
CA ALA A 211 2.03 1.35 20.64
C ALA A 211 1.69 0.17 19.70
N GLY A 212 2.63 -0.21 18.82
CA GLY A 212 2.56 -1.38 17.97
C GLY A 212 1.76 -1.20 16.68
N PRO A 213 1.48 -2.31 15.99
CA PRO A 213 0.84 -2.26 14.67
C PRO A 213 -0.65 -1.94 14.76
N THR A 214 -1.21 -1.52 13.62
CA THR A 214 -2.65 -1.31 13.44
C THR A 214 -3.06 -1.74 12.04
N LEU A 215 -4.26 -2.29 11.89
CA LEU A 215 -4.90 -2.52 10.62
C LEU A 215 -5.84 -1.35 10.30
N LEU A 216 -5.70 -0.76 9.13
CA LEU A 216 -6.59 0.26 8.59
C LEU A 216 -7.30 -0.30 7.37
N GLU A 217 -8.61 -0.51 7.45
CA GLU A 217 -9.43 -0.91 6.32
C GLU A 217 -10.03 0.35 5.68
N CYS A 218 -9.69 0.59 4.40
CA CYS A 218 -10.27 1.63 3.57
C CYS A 218 -11.28 0.97 2.61
N LYS A 219 -12.57 1.25 2.77
CA LYS A 219 -13.62 0.76 1.87
C LYS A 219 -13.70 1.68 0.66
N ASN A 220 -13.36 1.15 -0.51
CA ASN A 220 -13.28 1.89 -1.77
C ASN A 220 -14.43 1.52 -2.72
N VAL A 221 -15.63 1.32 -2.14
CA VAL A 221 -16.87 0.95 -2.85
C VAL A 221 -18.04 1.80 -2.37
#